data_debd57ebb16ba6d7b38f06ba7705eaa9
#
_entry.id   debd57ebb16ba6d7b38f06ba7705eaa9
#
_cell.length_a   1.000
_cell.length_b   1.000
_cell.length_c   1.000
_cell.angle_alpha   90.00
_cell.angle_beta   90.00
_cell.angle_gamma   90.00
#
_symmetry.space_group_name_H-M   'P 1'
#
loop_
_entity.id
_entity.type
_entity.pdbx_description
1 polymer ?
#
loop_
_entity_poly.entity_id
_entity_poly.type
_entity_poly.pdbx_seq_one_letter_code
_entity_poly.pdbx_strand_id
1 'polypeptide(L)'
;IKLPNATGLVTVCRNLGGAIGLAALNTMRLNYTNLHNQELAAALDPTRPEVQAYLQQAEANFAALGNGDPAAMAIAQLTRRMQIESAVMTFNNLFLVMAVAFTLMLFMVPLLKRPALAGAPQAAH
;
A
#
# COMPACT_ATOMS: atom_id res chain seq x y z
N ILE A 1 -20.45 35.85 -14.83
CA ILE A 1 -20.24 34.99 -13.65
C ILE A 1 -18.87 34.32 -13.81
N LYS A 2 -18.00 34.78 -13.08
CA LYS A 2 -16.59 34.56 -12.67
C LYS A 2 -16.07 33.12 -12.84
N LEU A 3 -15.70 32.73 -14.06
CA LEU A 3 -14.95 31.50 -14.41
C LEU A 3 -13.63 31.30 -13.63
N PRO A 4 -12.84 32.36 -13.29
CA PRO A 4 -11.59 32.17 -12.57
C PRO A 4 -11.76 31.62 -11.13
N ASN A 5 -12.85 31.88 -10.46
CA ASN A 5 -13.09 31.40 -9.11
C ASN A 5 -13.46 29.90 -9.08
N ALA A 6 -14.11 29.40 -10.12
CA ALA A 6 -14.45 27.97 -10.21
C ALA A 6 -13.21 27.09 -10.44
N THR A 7 -12.27 27.55 -11.26
CA THR A 7 -11.02 26.82 -11.54
C THR A 7 -10.13 26.77 -10.28
N GLY A 8 -10.06 27.86 -9.52
CA GLY A 8 -9.33 27.89 -8.26
C GLY A 8 -9.89 26.90 -7.23
N LEU A 9 -11.22 26.86 -7.08
CA LEU A 9 -11.89 25.95 -6.16
C LEU A 9 -11.63 24.48 -6.53
N VAL A 10 -11.73 24.13 -7.81
CA VAL A 10 -11.44 22.77 -8.30
C VAL A 10 -9.99 22.37 -8.00
N THR A 11 -9.04 23.29 -8.18
CA THR A 11 -7.62 23.03 -7.89
C THR A 11 -7.40 22.78 -6.39
N VAL A 12 -8.01 23.58 -5.53
CA VAL A 12 -7.92 23.41 -4.08
C VAL A 12 -8.53 22.07 -3.64
N CYS A 13 -9.72 21.74 -4.13
CA CYS A 13 -10.37 20.46 -3.83
C CYS A 13 -9.53 19.27 -4.30
N ARG A 14 -8.91 19.36 -5.48
CA ARG A 14 -8.01 18.32 -6.01
C ARG A 14 -6.78 18.11 -5.12
N ASN A 15 -6.14 19.21 -4.70
CA ASN A 15 -4.94 19.16 -3.85
C ASN A 15 -5.27 18.62 -2.44
N LEU A 16 -6.37 19.09 -1.84
CA LEU A 16 -6.84 18.59 -0.54
C LEU A 16 -7.22 17.11 -0.61
N GLY A 17 -7.95 16.69 -1.64
CA GLY A 17 -8.33 15.30 -1.86
C GLY A 17 -7.10 14.39 -2.03
N GLY A 18 -6.09 14.85 -2.78
CA GLY A 18 -4.82 14.15 -2.93
C GLY A 18 -4.05 14.01 -1.62
N ALA A 19 -3.95 15.08 -0.83
CA ALA A 19 -3.27 15.05 0.45
C ALA A 19 -3.95 14.13 1.46
N ILE A 20 -5.28 14.19 1.57
CA ILE A 20 -6.07 13.31 2.45
C ILE A 20 -5.95 11.86 2.00
N GLY A 21 -6.05 11.59 0.69
CA GLY A 21 -5.91 10.25 0.12
C GLY A 21 -4.53 9.65 0.41
N LEU A 22 -3.46 10.42 0.23
CA LEU A 22 -2.11 9.98 0.53
C LEU A 22 -1.89 9.70 2.03
N ALA A 23 -2.42 10.55 2.90
CA ALA A 23 -2.35 10.34 4.34
C ALA A 23 -3.10 9.07 4.77
N ALA A 24 -4.30 8.84 4.22
CA ALA A 24 -5.08 7.63 4.47
C ALA A 24 -4.33 6.37 4.01
N LEU A 25 -3.79 6.35 2.79
CA LEU A 25 -2.99 5.23 2.25
C LEU A 25 -1.75 4.95 3.09
N ASN A 26 -1.05 5.98 3.55
CA ASN A 26 0.13 5.81 4.39
C ASN A 26 -0.24 5.22 5.77
N THR A 27 -1.33 5.68 6.38
CA THR A 27 -1.85 5.13 7.63
C THR A 27 -2.25 3.67 7.47
N MET A 28 -2.96 3.32 6.40
CA MET A 28 -3.33 1.94 6.10
C MET A 28 -2.09 1.06 5.88
N ARG A 29 -1.10 1.56 5.14
CA ARG A 29 0.17 0.86 4.95
C ARG A 29 0.84 0.53 6.27
N LEU A 30 0.96 1.49 7.19
CA LEU A 30 1.56 1.28 8.50
C LEU A 30 0.79 0.24 9.33
N ASN A 31 -0.54 0.34 9.34
CA ASN A 31 -1.39 -0.61 10.07
C ASN A 31 -1.26 -2.04 9.51
N TYR A 32 -1.33 -2.22 8.20
CA TYR A 32 -1.16 -3.54 7.57
C TYR A 32 0.24 -4.10 7.77
N THR A 33 1.28 -3.27 7.67
CA THR A 33 2.66 -3.71 7.94
C THR A 33 2.80 -4.18 9.38
N ASN A 34 2.26 -3.45 10.36
CA ASN A 34 2.31 -3.85 11.75
C ASN A 34 1.54 -5.15 12.01
N LEU A 35 0.35 -5.30 11.41
CA LEU A 35 -0.44 -6.52 11.52
C LEU A 35 0.31 -7.74 10.97
N HIS A 36 0.82 -7.63 9.74
CA HIS A 36 1.56 -8.73 9.12
C HIS A 36 2.87 -9.03 9.82
N ASN A 37 3.57 -8.03 10.36
CA ASN A 37 4.75 -8.27 11.18
C ASN A 37 4.42 -9.04 12.45
N GLN A 38 3.30 -8.78 13.10
CA GLN A 38 2.85 -9.53 14.28
C GLN A 38 2.49 -10.99 13.92
N GLU A 39 1.76 -11.19 12.84
CA GLU A 39 1.41 -12.52 12.34
C GLU A 39 2.64 -13.34 11.98
N LEU A 40 3.59 -12.74 11.25
CA LEU A 40 4.84 -13.40 10.86
C LEU A 40 5.76 -13.65 12.05
N ALA A 41 5.83 -12.71 13.01
CA ALA A 41 6.60 -12.91 14.24
C ALA A 41 6.05 -14.08 15.07
N ALA A 42 4.73 -14.23 15.14
CA ALA A 42 4.10 -15.37 15.81
C ALA A 42 4.32 -16.69 15.05
N ALA A 43 4.41 -16.64 13.71
CA ALA A 43 4.70 -17.82 12.89
C ALA A 43 6.17 -18.26 12.97
N LEU A 44 7.07 -17.30 13.19
CA LEU A 44 8.53 -17.52 13.27
C LEU A 44 9.03 -17.66 14.73
N ASP A 45 8.20 -18.21 15.60
CA ASP A 45 8.60 -18.51 16.97
C ASP A 45 9.88 -19.39 16.97
N PRO A 46 10.96 -18.96 17.63
CA PRO A 46 12.22 -19.69 17.68
C PRO A 46 12.10 -21.09 18.30
N THR A 47 11.01 -21.36 19.00
CA THR A 47 10.74 -22.67 19.59
C THR A 47 10.25 -23.70 18.58
N ARG A 48 9.82 -23.27 17.39
CA ARG A 48 9.34 -24.18 16.35
C ARG A 48 10.50 -24.95 15.70
N PRO A 49 10.39 -26.27 15.56
CA PRO A 49 11.47 -27.11 15.00
C PRO A 49 11.82 -26.73 13.57
N GLU A 50 10.86 -26.27 12.79
CA GLU A 50 11.05 -25.83 11.40
C GLU A 50 11.93 -24.58 11.32
N VAL A 51 11.70 -23.61 12.23
CA VAL A 51 12.48 -22.37 12.32
C VAL A 51 13.91 -22.69 12.78
N GLN A 52 14.06 -23.58 13.76
CA GLN A 52 15.37 -24.03 14.23
C GLN A 52 16.16 -24.74 13.13
N ALA A 53 15.52 -25.64 12.38
CA ALA A 53 16.16 -26.33 11.26
C ALA A 53 16.64 -25.33 10.18
N TYR A 54 15.81 -24.33 9.86
CA TYR A 54 16.20 -23.26 8.92
C TYR A 54 17.40 -22.45 9.43
N LEU A 55 17.37 -22.05 10.71
CA LEU A 55 18.48 -21.29 11.30
C LEU A 55 19.77 -22.09 11.31
N GLN A 56 19.74 -23.36 11.71
CA GLN A 56 20.91 -24.25 11.71
C GLN A 56 21.48 -24.40 10.29
N GLN A 57 20.64 -24.58 9.30
CA GLN A 57 21.08 -24.67 7.90
C GLN A 57 21.70 -23.36 7.41
N ALA A 58 21.09 -22.22 7.75
CA ALA A 58 21.61 -20.90 7.40
C ALA A 58 22.94 -20.62 8.10
N GLU A 59 23.06 -20.93 9.39
CA GLU A 59 24.30 -20.81 10.15
C GLU A 59 25.43 -21.65 9.53
N ALA A 60 25.17 -22.93 9.16
CA ALA A 60 26.14 -23.77 8.51
C ALA A 60 26.63 -23.18 7.16
N ASN A 61 25.70 -22.59 6.38
CA ASN A 61 26.06 -21.94 5.13
C ASN A 61 26.93 -20.68 5.35
N PHE A 62 26.63 -19.89 6.37
CA PHE A 62 27.41 -18.69 6.69
C PHE A 62 28.75 -19.04 7.34
N ALA A 63 28.83 -20.09 8.15
CA ALA A 63 30.09 -20.59 8.70
C ALA A 63 31.05 -21.02 7.59
N ALA A 64 30.54 -21.61 6.51
CA ALA A 64 31.35 -22.01 5.36
C ALA A 64 31.92 -20.81 4.58
N LEU A 65 31.31 -19.63 4.69
CA LEU A 65 31.78 -18.39 4.06
C LEU A 65 32.87 -17.66 4.85
N GLY A 66 33.08 -18.03 6.13
CA GLY A 66 34.16 -17.53 6.96
C GLY A 66 34.12 -16.05 7.36
N ASN A 67 33.02 -15.38 7.15
CA ASN A 67 32.85 -13.94 7.40
C ASN A 67 31.85 -13.67 8.53
N GLY A 68 32.33 -13.17 9.68
CA GLY A 68 31.46 -12.69 10.75
C GLY A 68 30.87 -13.77 11.66
N ASP A 69 29.84 -13.41 12.43
CA ASP A 69 29.10 -14.31 13.30
C ASP A 69 27.98 -15.01 12.48
N PRO A 70 28.06 -16.33 12.23
CA PRO A 70 27.10 -17.06 11.41
C PRO A 70 25.68 -17.02 11.98
N ALA A 71 25.53 -17.04 13.31
CA ALA A 71 24.23 -17.01 13.97
C ALA A 71 23.54 -15.64 13.77
N ALA A 72 24.28 -14.55 13.96
CA ALA A 72 23.77 -13.21 13.72
C ALA A 72 23.37 -13.00 12.25
N MET A 73 24.14 -13.55 11.30
CA MET A 73 23.84 -13.47 9.87
C MET A 73 22.58 -14.28 9.49
N ALA A 74 22.41 -15.45 10.08
CA ALA A 74 21.23 -16.29 9.86
C ALA A 74 19.94 -15.58 10.35
N ILE A 75 19.98 -15.00 11.54
CA ILE A 75 18.87 -14.22 12.10
C ILE A 75 18.58 -12.99 11.24
N ALA A 76 19.61 -12.25 10.82
CA ALA A 76 19.43 -11.08 9.95
C ALA A 76 18.80 -11.45 8.60
N GLN A 77 19.20 -12.58 8.02
CA GLN A 77 18.62 -13.09 6.78
C GLN A 77 17.13 -13.45 6.96
N LEU A 78 16.79 -14.12 8.05
CA LEU A 78 15.40 -14.49 8.36
C LEU A 78 14.54 -13.24 8.55
N THR A 79 15.02 -12.27 9.33
CA THR A 79 14.35 -10.99 9.55
C THR A 79 14.12 -10.22 8.24
N ARG A 80 15.13 -10.19 7.36
CA ARG A 80 15.01 -9.56 6.05
C ARG A 80 13.95 -10.22 5.17
N ARG A 81 13.91 -11.56 5.14
CA ARG A 81 12.85 -12.30 4.41
C ARG A 81 11.47 -11.98 4.96
N MET A 82 11.33 -11.98 6.28
CA MET A 82 10.09 -11.59 6.95
C MET A 82 9.61 -10.19 6.57
N GLN A 83 10.52 -9.21 6.54
CA GLN A 83 10.19 -7.83 6.14
C GLN A 83 9.74 -7.74 4.67
N ILE A 84 10.37 -8.49 3.77
CA ILE A 84 9.98 -8.53 2.35
C ILE A 84 8.59 -9.16 2.22
N GLU A 85 8.33 -10.28 2.88
CA GLU A 85 7.04 -10.96 2.83
C GLU A 85 5.91 -10.09 3.39
N SER A 86 6.14 -9.46 4.55
CA SER A 86 5.22 -8.48 5.14
C SER A 86 4.93 -7.31 4.19
N ALA A 87 5.96 -6.81 3.50
CA ALA A 87 5.79 -5.73 2.52
C ALA A 87 4.92 -6.19 1.34
N VAL A 88 5.17 -7.39 0.79
CA VAL A 88 4.37 -7.95 -0.32
C VAL A 88 2.90 -8.09 0.08
N MET A 89 2.62 -8.66 1.25
CA MET A 89 1.25 -8.80 1.77
C MET A 89 0.58 -7.43 1.96
N THR A 90 1.32 -6.47 2.51
CA THR A 90 0.83 -5.10 2.71
C THR A 90 0.47 -4.43 1.38
N PHE A 91 1.34 -4.53 0.37
CA PHE A 91 1.06 -3.97 -0.95
C PHE A 91 -0.13 -4.65 -1.62
N ASN A 92 -0.27 -5.96 -1.52
CA ASN A 92 -1.42 -6.68 -2.06
C ASN A 92 -2.74 -6.16 -1.46
N ASN A 93 -2.81 -5.98 -0.14
CA ASN A 93 -3.97 -5.43 0.53
C ASN A 93 -4.26 -3.97 0.12
N LEU A 94 -3.22 -3.13 -0.01
CA LEU A 94 -3.37 -1.76 -0.49
C LEU A 94 -3.91 -1.71 -1.92
N PHE A 95 -3.41 -2.55 -2.83
CA PHE A 95 -3.92 -2.62 -4.20
C PHE A 95 -5.38 -3.06 -4.25
N LEU A 96 -5.78 -4.01 -3.40
CA LEU A 96 -7.17 -4.44 -3.30
C LEU A 96 -8.07 -3.29 -2.83
N VAL A 97 -7.67 -2.55 -1.81
CA VAL A 97 -8.41 -1.36 -1.34
C VAL A 97 -8.52 -0.31 -2.45
N MET A 98 -7.43 -0.04 -3.17
CA MET A 98 -7.45 0.88 -4.30
C MET A 98 -8.37 0.39 -5.42
N ALA A 99 -8.33 -0.89 -5.76
CA ALA A 99 -9.20 -1.47 -6.79
C ALA A 99 -10.68 -1.33 -6.42
N VAL A 100 -11.04 -1.58 -5.16
CA VAL A 100 -12.40 -1.36 -4.66
C VAL A 100 -12.79 0.11 -4.75
N ALA A 101 -11.92 1.03 -4.32
CA ALA A 101 -12.18 2.47 -4.40
C ALA A 101 -12.39 2.96 -5.84
N PHE A 102 -11.57 2.52 -6.79
CA PHE A 102 -11.74 2.84 -8.20
C PHE A 102 -13.02 2.25 -8.79
N THR A 103 -13.37 1.02 -8.42
CA THR A 103 -14.61 0.37 -8.84
C THR A 103 -15.82 1.14 -8.35
N LEU A 104 -15.84 1.55 -7.08
CA LEU A 104 -16.90 2.39 -6.53
C LEU A 104 -16.99 3.74 -7.26
N MET A 105 -15.86 4.38 -7.54
CA MET A 105 -15.82 5.63 -8.32
C MET A 105 -16.41 5.44 -9.71
N LEU A 106 -16.08 4.33 -10.39
CA LEU A 106 -16.61 4.01 -11.71
C LEU A 106 -18.14 3.87 -11.68
N PHE A 107 -18.69 3.25 -10.63
CA PHE A 107 -20.15 3.15 -10.46
C PHE A 107 -20.81 4.50 -10.15
N MET A 108 -20.09 5.45 -9.56
CA MET A 108 -20.62 6.79 -9.33
C MET A 108 -20.69 7.67 -10.60
N VAL A 109 -19.86 7.37 -11.62
CA VAL A 109 -19.83 8.17 -12.86
C VAL A 109 -21.19 8.27 -13.56
N PRO A 110 -21.96 7.17 -13.75
CA PRO A 110 -23.28 7.26 -14.40
C PRO A 110 -24.33 8.00 -13.52
N LEU A 111 -24.10 8.11 -12.20
CA LEU A 111 -24.98 8.82 -11.30
C LEU A 111 -24.83 10.35 -11.39
N LEU A 112 -23.69 10.83 -11.88
CA LEU A 112 -23.48 12.24 -12.18
C LEU A 112 -24.27 12.59 -13.45
N LYS A 113 -25.47 13.15 -13.28
CA LYS A 113 -26.26 13.68 -14.39
C LYS A 113 -25.40 14.67 -15.17
N ARG A 114 -25.23 14.44 -16.46
CA ARG A 114 -24.61 15.41 -17.36
C ARG A 114 -25.37 16.73 -17.19
N PRO A 115 -24.71 17.88 -16.88
CA PRO A 115 -25.37 19.16 -16.99
C PRO A 115 -25.86 19.28 -18.44
N ALA A 116 -27.16 19.52 -18.62
CA ALA A 116 -27.71 19.83 -19.94
C ALA A 116 -26.90 21.01 -20.46
N LEU A 117 -26.20 20.84 -21.57
CA LEU A 117 -25.60 21.94 -22.32
C LEU A 117 -26.80 22.84 -22.71
N ALA A 118 -26.98 23.88 -21.91
CA ALA A 118 -27.96 24.93 -22.24
C ALA A 118 -27.65 25.43 -23.66
N GLY A 119 -28.64 25.35 -24.53
CA GLY A 119 -28.58 25.49 -25.95
C GLY A 119 -27.66 26.60 -26.42
N ALA A 120 -26.88 26.32 -27.44
CA ALA A 120 -26.25 27.32 -28.26
C ALA A 120 -27.34 28.32 -28.73
N PRO A 121 -27.10 29.61 -28.63
CA PRO A 121 -28.06 30.58 -29.22
C PRO A 121 -28.10 30.34 -30.73
N GLN A 122 -29.26 29.92 -31.23
CA GLN A 122 -29.54 29.94 -32.66
C GLN A 122 -29.33 31.36 -33.18
N ALA A 123 -28.33 31.55 -33.99
CA ALA A 123 -28.18 32.75 -34.78
C ALA A 123 -29.39 32.86 -35.68
N ALA A 124 -30.27 33.78 -35.36
CA ALA A 124 -31.33 34.23 -36.25
C ALA A 124 -30.71 35.04 -37.41
N HIS A 125 -30.97 34.59 -38.62
CA HIS A 125 -30.76 35.35 -39.84
C HIS A 125 -31.82 36.44 -39.99
#